data_9311a087cd5c883be2dc16b86fae24a6
#
_entry.id   9311a087cd5c883be2dc16b86fae24a6
#
_cell.length_a   1.000
_cell.length_b   1.000
_cell.length_c   1.000
_cell.angle_alpha   90.00
_cell.angle_beta   90.00
_cell.angle_gamma   90.00
#
_symmetry.space_group_name_H-M   'P 1'
#
loop_
_entity.id
_entity.type
_entity.pdbx_description
1 polymer ?
#
loop_
_entity_poly.entity_id
_entity_poly.type
_entity_poly.pdbx_seq_one_letter_code
_entity_poly.pdbx_strand_id
1 'polypeptide(L)'
;GDSVAATGLVGGKLGEFLVEHIDDKVSKHFFSIQGETRNCIAILHGDNQTEILEKGPEVLEQEGQDFLAHFENLLDTVEVVAISGSLPAGLPVDYYAKLVELANKAEKPVVLDCSGTALQAVLESPHKPTVIKPNNEELSQLLGKEVSEDLNELKKVLQEPLFAGIEWIIVSLGANGAFAKHGDTFYKVDIPRIQVVNPVGSGDS
;
A
#
# COMPACT_ATOMS: atom_id res chain seq x y z
N GLY A 1 6.03 8.39 21.68
CA GLY A 1 5.68 7.77 20.41
C GLY A 1 6.42 8.47 19.29
N ASP A 2 6.61 7.79 18.19
CA ASP A 2 7.31 8.33 17.03
C ASP A 2 6.46 9.42 16.36
N SER A 3 7.09 10.37 15.68
CA SER A 3 6.40 11.39 14.88
C SER A 3 5.92 10.78 13.56
N VAL A 4 4.71 11.09 13.15
CA VAL A 4 4.13 10.62 11.90
C VAL A 4 3.82 11.80 11.00
N ALA A 5 4.24 11.72 9.73
CA ALA A 5 3.85 12.62 8.68
C ALA A 5 2.92 11.89 7.70
N ALA A 6 1.83 12.52 7.30
CA ALA A 6 0.91 11.99 6.29
C ALA A 6 0.92 12.88 5.04
N THR A 7 1.02 12.24 3.89
CA THR A 7 0.93 12.89 2.59
C THR A 7 0.06 12.08 1.63
N GLY A 8 -0.41 12.70 0.58
CA GLY A 8 -1.23 12.11 -0.46
C GLY A 8 -1.93 13.17 -1.27
N LEU A 9 -2.65 12.74 -2.30
CA LEU A 9 -3.42 13.61 -3.17
C LEU A 9 -4.83 13.80 -2.61
N VAL A 10 -5.21 15.03 -2.34
CA VAL A 10 -6.55 15.38 -1.87
C VAL A 10 -7.10 16.54 -2.68
N GLY A 11 -8.41 16.65 -2.83
CA GLY A 11 -9.01 17.77 -3.52
C GLY A 11 -10.48 17.97 -3.18
N GLY A 12 -10.96 19.18 -3.43
CA GLY A 12 -12.32 19.60 -3.16
C GLY A 12 -12.67 19.64 -1.67
N LYS A 13 -13.96 19.77 -1.38
CA LYS A 13 -14.45 19.90 0.00
C LYS A 13 -14.25 18.64 0.84
N LEU A 14 -14.33 17.46 0.22
CA LEU A 14 -14.11 16.21 0.92
C LEU A 14 -12.63 16.03 1.28
N GLY A 15 -11.73 16.47 0.41
CA GLY A 15 -10.29 16.50 0.71
C GLY A 15 -9.95 17.45 1.87
N GLU A 16 -10.53 18.66 1.87
CA GLU A 16 -10.40 19.62 2.98
C GLU A 16 -10.91 19.00 4.29
N PHE A 17 -12.13 18.43 4.26
CA PHE A 17 -12.72 17.77 5.42
C PHE A 17 -11.84 16.65 5.96
N LEU A 18 -11.28 15.80 5.09
CA LEU A 18 -10.39 14.72 5.49
C LEU A 18 -9.16 15.27 6.22
N VAL A 19 -8.50 16.27 5.65
CA VAL A 19 -7.28 16.85 6.24
C VAL A 19 -7.57 17.52 7.59
N GLU A 20 -8.71 18.18 7.73
CA GLU A 20 -9.13 18.81 8.98
C GLU A 20 -9.37 17.80 10.11
N HIS A 21 -9.83 16.59 9.78
CA HIS A 21 -10.19 15.55 10.75
C HIS A 21 -9.08 14.54 11.06
N ILE A 22 -7.92 14.65 10.42
CA ILE A 22 -6.74 13.86 10.82
C ILE A 22 -6.26 14.37 12.19
N ASP A 23 -5.87 13.42 13.07
CA ASP A 23 -5.34 13.71 14.41
C ASP A 23 -4.22 14.76 14.34
N ASP A 24 -4.26 15.73 15.23
CA ASP A 24 -3.28 16.84 15.30
C ASP A 24 -1.85 16.38 15.65
N LYS A 25 -1.68 15.12 16.09
CA LYS A 25 -0.37 14.50 16.30
C LYS A 25 0.31 14.10 14.99
N VAL A 26 -0.44 14.06 13.88
CA VAL A 26 0.07 13.74 12.55
C VAL A 26 0.42 15.03 11.82
N SER A 27 1.65 15.13 11.37
CA SER A 27 2.08 16.26 10.51
C SER A 27 1.45 16.11 9.11
N LYS A 28 0.62 17.07 8.73
CA LYS A 28 -0.24 17.01 7.54
C LYS A 28 0.47 17.68 6.35
N HIS A 29 0.89 16.91 5.38
CA HIS A 29 1.61 17.37 4.17
C HIS A 29 0.87 16.97 2.89
N PHE A 30 -0.45 17.10 2.86
CA PHE A 30 -1.26 16.72 1.70
C PHE A 30 -1.06 17.68 0.54
N PHE A 31 -1.09 17.13 -0.67
CA PHE A 31 -0.99 17.89 -1.92
C PHE A 31 -2.38 18.05 -2.54
N SER A 32 -2.76 19.31 -2.80
CA SER A 32 -4.08 19.61 -3.35
C SER A 32 -4.12 19.42 -4.86
N ILE A 33 -5.15 18.71 -5.34
CA ILE A 33 -5.47 18.53 -6.76
C ILE A 33 -6.82 19.18 -7.10
N GLN A 34 -7.08 19.37 -8.40
CA GLN A 34 -8.34 19.99 -8.85
C GLN A 34 -9.55 19.07 -8.67
N GLY A 35 -9.35 17.75 -8.73
CA GLY A 35 -10.42 16.77 -8.62
C GLY A 35 -10.91 16.61 -7.18
N GLU A 36 -12.20 16.27 -7.01
CA GLU A 36 -12.81 15.99 -5.69
C GLU A 36 -12.32 14.64 -5.14
N THR A 37 -11.89 14.58 -3.90
CA THR A 37 -11.60 13.34 -3.19
C THR A 37 -12.83 12.44 -3.16
N ARG A 38 -12.66 11.14 -3.47
CA ARG A 38 -13.76 10.17 -3.51
C ARG A 38 -14.21 9.74 -2.11
N ASN A 39 -15.47 9.29 -2.04
CA ASN A 39 -15.95 8.51 -0.90
C ASN A 39 -15.64 7.03 -1.09
N CYS A 40 -15.36 6.35 0.03
CA CYS A 40 -15.37 4.91 0.16
C CYS A 40 -16.32 4.57 1.31
N ILE A 41 -17.46 3.96 1.00
CA ILE A 41 -18.53 3.69 1.98
C ILE A 41 -18.58 2.20 2.23
N ALA A 42 -18.33 1.78 3.47
CA ALA A 42 -18.52 0.41 3.92
C ALA A 42 -19.84 0.29 4.67
N ILE A 43 -20.73 -0.57 4.19
CA ILE A 43 -22.01 -0.88 4.82
C ILE A 43 -21.89 -2.25 5.51
N LEU A 44 -21.91 -2.23 6.84
CA LEU A 44 -21.88 -3.46 7.64
C LEU A 44 -23.31 -3.96 7.86
N HIS A 45 -23.57 -5.22 7.55
CA HIS A 45 -24.90 -5.83 7.75
C HIS A 45 -24.78 -7.30 8.14
N GLY A 46 -25.15 -7.63 9.38
CA GLY A 46 -24.89 -8.95 9.97
C GLY A 46 -23.39 -9.26 9.96
N ASP A 47 -23.02 -10.44 9.45
CA ASP A 47 -21.62 -10.86 9.31
C ASP A 47 -21.01 -10.49 7.95
N ASN A 48 -21.70 -9.65 7.16
CA ASN A 48 -21.27 -9.27 5.82
C ASN A 48 -20.91 -7.78 5.75
N GLN A 49 -20.11 -7.44 4.75
CA GLN A 49 -19.75 -6.08 4.40
C GLN A 49 -20.02 -5.84 2.91
N THR A 50 -20.62 -4.70 2.61
CA THR A 50 -20.75 -4.21 1.23
C THR A 50 -19.99 -2.91 1.10
N GLU A 51 -19.08 -2.84 0.15
CA GLU A 51 -18.30 -1.63 -0.12
C GLU A 51 -18.82 -0.94 -1.38
N ILE A 52 -19.03 0.37 -1.28
CA ILE A 52 -19.32 1.26 -2.39
C ILE A 52 -18.11 2.15 -2.58
N LEU A 53 -17.33 1.85 -3.61
CA LEU A 53 -16.12 2.59 -3.97
C LEU A 53 -16.46 3.53 -5.12
N GLU A 54 -16.51 4.82 -4.85
CA GLU A 54 -16.66 5.81 -5.92
C GLU A 54 -15.42 5.81 -6.83
N LYS A 55 -15.64 6.13 -8.10
CA LYS A 55 -14.52 6.40 -9.01
C LYS A 55 -13.84 7.68 -8.52
N GLY A 56 -12.56 7.58 -8.15
CA GLY A 56 -11.76 8.75 -7.76
C GLY A 56 -11.58 9.75 -8.90
N PRO A 57 -11.09 10.95 -8.60
CA PRO A 57 -10.78 11.95 -9.61
C PRO A 57 -9.68 11.45 -10.54
N GLU A 58 -9.66 12.00 -11.76
CA GLU A 58 -8.53 11.85 -12.65
C GLU A 58 -7.46 12.90 -12.29
N VAL A 59 -6.29 12.45 -11.91
CA VAL A 59 -5.15 13.32 -11.56
C VAL A 59 -4.49 13.79 -12.85
N LEU A 60 -4.27 15.08 -12.97
CA LEU A 60 -3.57 15.65 -14.13
C LEU A 60 -2.09 15.26 -14.10
N GLU A 61 -1.49 15.13 -15.28
CA GLU A 61 -0.08 14.78 -15.40
C GLU A 61 0.82 15.73 -14.61
N GLN A 62 0.55 17.04 -14.68
CA GLN A 62 1.29 18.06 -13.95
C GLN A 62 1.14 17.91 -12.43
N GLU A 63 -0.06 17.61 -11.95
CA GLU A 63 -0.31 17.37 -10.51
C GLU A 63 0.49 16.14 -10.02
N GLY A 64 0.56 15.09 -10.86
CA GLY A 64 1.38 13.92 -10.57
C GLY A 64 2.87 14.25 -10.51
N GLN A 65 3.39 15.06 -11.43
CA GLN A 65 4.79 15.50 -11.41
C GLN A 65 5.10 16.39 -10.21
N ASP A 66 4.22 17.33 -9.91
CA ASP A 66 4.36 18.23 -8.77
C ASP A 66 4.30 17.47 -7.44
N PHE A 67 3.47 16.40 -7.35
CA PHE A 67 3.44 15.55 -6.16
C PHE A 67 4.73 14.75 -6.00
N LEU A 68 5.38 14.27 -7.06
CA LEU A 68 6.69 13.62 -6.95
C LEU A 68 7.73 14.57 -6.34
N ALA A 69 7.77 15.83 -6.78
CA ALA A 69 8.66 16.83 -6.21
C ALA A 69 8.32 17.17 -4.75
N HIS A 70 7.01 17.25 -4.42
CA HIS A 70 6.53 17.42 -3.06
C HIS A 70 6.95 16.26 -2.15
N PHE A 71 6.78 15.03 -2.62
CA PHE A 71 7.18 13.82 -1.90
C PHE A 71 8.69 13.78 -1.67
N GLU A 72 9.49 14.09 -2.69
CA GLU A 72 10.95 14.13 -2.58
C GLU A 72 11.41 15.09 -1.47
N ASN A 73 10.80 16.28 -1.37
CA ASN A 73 11.12 17.25 -0.32
C ASN A 73 10.77 16.75 1.10
N LEU A 74 9.86 15.80 1.26
CA LEU A 74 9.51 15.23 2.55
C LEU A 74 10.48 14.15 3.02
N LEU A 75 11.22 13.52 2.10
CA LEU A 75 12.09 12.39 2.43
C LEU A 75 13.18 12.74 3.45
N ASP A 76 13.66 13.97 3.46
CA ASP A 76 14.67 14.41 4.44
C ASP A 76 14.12 14.49 5.87
N THR A 77 12.81 14.53 6.03
CA THR A 77 12.13 14.70 7.32
C THR A 77 11.68 13.38 7.96
N VAL A 78 11.82 12.27 7.26
CA VAL A 78 11.31 10.96 7.68
C VAL A 78 12.41 9.90 7.66
N GLU A 79 12.25 8.86 8.47
CA GLU A 79 13.17 7.72 8.51
C GLU A 79 12.69 6.53 7.70
N VAL A 80 11.37 6.37 7.58
CA VAL A 80 10.71 5.27 6.86
C VAL A 80 9.53 5.82 6.08
N VAL A 81 9.28 5.25 4.91
CA VAL A 81 8.13 5.59 4.05
C VAL A 81 7.18 4.41 4.01
N ALA A 82 5.90 4.65 4.30
CA ALA A 82 4.82 3.70 4.04
C ALA A 82 3.95 4.23 2.88
N ILE A 83 3.76 3.40 1.85
CA ILE A 83 2.91 3.70 0.69
C ILE A 83 1.79 2.68 0.69
N SER A 84 0.54 3.12 0.79
CA SER A 84 -0.63 2.26 0.79
C SER A 84 -1.75 2.83 -0.09
N GLY A 85 -2.57 1.93 -0.61
CA GLY A 85 -3.77 2.27 -1.37
C GLY A 85 -3.65 2.05 -2.88
N SER A 86 -4.76 2.34 -3.57
CA SER A 86 -4.85 2.19 -5.02
C SER A 86 -4.30 3.40 -5.76
N LEU A 87 -3.68 3.16 -6.91
CA LEU A 87 -3.20 4.23 -7.78
C LEU A 87 -4.39 5.01 -8.38
N PRO A 88 -4.45 6.36 -8.25
CA PRO A 88 -5.49 7.16 -8.86
C PRO A 88 -5.46 7.10 -10.39
N ALA A 89 -6.64 7.30 -11.01
CA ALA A 89 -6.73 7.49 -12.46
C ALA A 89 -5.93 8.73 -12.91
N GLY A 90 -5.37 8.69 -14.11
CA GLY A 90 -4.53 9.76 -14.66
C GLY A 90 -3.05 9.63 -14.35
N LEU A 91 -2.67 8.91 -13.30
CA LEU A 91 -1.27 8.60 -13.03
C LEU A 91 -0.81 7.36 -13.81
N PRO A 92 0.44 7.35 -14.31
CA PRO A 92 0.99 6.21 -15.03
C PRO A 92 1.17 5.01 -14.09
N VAL A 93 1.07 3.79 -14.62
CA VAL A 93 1.12 2.54 -13.85
C VAL A 93 2.40 2.38 -13.03
N ASP A 94 3.51 2.96 -13.48
CA ASP A 94 4.82 2.96 -12.83
C ASP A 94 4.99 4.04 -11.75
N TYR A 95 3.91 4.75 -11.40
CA TYR A 95 3.99 5.89 -10.49
C TYR A 95 4.52 5.49 -9.11
N TYR A 96 4.07 4.37 -8.55
CA TYR A 96 4.60 3.85 -7.29
C TYR A 96 6.06 3.41 -7.41
N ALA A 97 6.48 2.89 -8.57
CA ALA A 97 7.89 2.60 -8.81
C ALA A 97 8.76 3.86 -8.75
N LYS A 98 8.25 5.01 -9.23
CA LYS A 98 8.93 6.31 -9.12
C LYS A 98 9.04 6.80 -7.66
N LEU A 99 7.97 6.63 -6.85
CA LEU A 99 8.04 6.97 -5.43
C LEU A 99 9.06 6.08 -4.68
N VAL A 100 9.08 4.78 -4.98
CA VAL A 100 10.07 3.84 -4.42
C VAL A 100 11.49 4.22 -4.84
N GLU A 101 11.69 4.59 -6.11
CA GLU A 101 12.99 5.07 -6.61
C GLU A 101 13.48 6.31 -5.87
N LEU A 102 12.61 7.32 -5.67
CA LEU A 102 12.95 8.53 -4.92
C LEU A 102 13.32 8.20 -3.47
N ALA A 103 12.54 7.37 -2.79
CA ALA A 103 12.82 6.94 -1.44
C ALA A 103 14.16 6.17 -1.34
N ASN A 104 14.41 5.26 -2.28
CA ASN A 104 15.68 4.50 -2.32
C ASN A 104 16.89 5.41 -2.56
N LYS A 105 16.77 6.42 -3.43
CA LYS A 105 17.83 7.42 -3.65
C LYS A 105 18.13 8.25 -2.39
N ALA A 106 17.11 8.47 -1.57
CA ALA A 106 17.23 9.12 -0.27
C ALA A 106 17.59 8.14 0.87
N GLU A 107 17.91 6.88 0.53
CA GLU A 107 18.26 5.81 1.49
C GLU A 107 17.16 5.53 2.54
N LYS A 108 15.88 5.73 2.15
CA LYS A 108 14.74 5.49 3.05
C LYS A 108 14.13 4.10 2.79
N PRO A 109 13.97 3.28 3.84
CA PRO A 109 13.21 2.03 3.74
C PRO A 109 11.76 2.31 3.32
N VAL A 110 11.21 1.44 2.46
CA VAL A 110 9.85 1.56 1.95
C VAL A 110 9.03 0.34 2.32
N VAL A 111 7.91 0.56 2.98
CA VAL A 111 6.84 -0.43 3.15
C VAL A 111 5.76 -0.15 2.10
N LEU A 112 5.50 -1.10 1.22
CA LEU A 112 4.55 -0.93 0.13
C LEU A 112 3.38 -1.92 0.27
N ASP A 113 2.17 -1.36 0.34
CA ASP A 113 0.91 -2.09 0.32
C ASP A 113 0.03 -1.61 -0.84
N CYS A 114 0.24 -2.19 -2.00
CA CYS A 114 -0.56 -1.96 -3.20
C CYS A 114 -0.73 -3.26 -3.98
N SER A 115 -1.61 -3.27 -4.96
CA SER A 115 -1.98 -4.47 -5.69
C SER A 115 -2.02 -4.24 -7.22
N GLY A 116 -2.29 -5.32 -7.96
CA GLY A 116 -2.53 -5.30 -9.40
C GLY A 116 -1.31 -4.83 -10.21
N THR A 117 -1.59 -4.09 -11.28
CA THR A 117 -0.57 -3.62 -12.23
C THR A 117 0.43 -2.64 -11.62
N ALA A 118 0.02 -1.89 -10.59
CA ALA A 118 0.92 -0.98 -9.88
C ALA A 118 1.98 -1.74 -9.09
N LEU A 119 1.59 -2.81 -8.38
CA LEU A 119 2.54 -3.69 -7.70
C LEU A 119 3.47 -4.38 -8.70
N GLN A 120 2.93 -4.90 -9.80
CA GLN A 120 3.73 -5.52 -10.85
C GLN A 120 4.80 -4.55 -11.38
N ALA A 121 4.44 -3.32 -11.70
CA ALA A 121 5.39 -2.30 -12.18
C ALA A 121 6.52 -2.02 -11.17
N VAL A 122 6.20 -1.99 -9.86
CA VAL A 122 7.23 -1.86 -8.82
C VAL A 122 8.14 -3.09 -8.77
N LEU A 123 7.56 -4.29 -8.87
CA LEU A 123 8.35 -5.53 -8.84
C LEU A 123 9.25 -5.72 -10.07
N GLU A 124 8.89 -5.15 -11.20
CA GLU A 124 9.70 -5.14 -12.43
C GLU A 124 10.74 -4.01 -12.44
N SER A 125 10.59 -2.99 -11.59
CA SER A 125 11.55 -1.88 -11.47
C SER A 125 12.87 -2.34 -10.86
N PRO A 126 14.01 -1.70 -11.19
CA PRO A 126 15.30 -1.96 -10.52
C PRO A 126 15.31 -1.50 -9.06
N HIS A 127 14.49 -0.53 -8.71
CA HIS A 127 14.33 -0.02 -7.34
C HIS A 127 13.25 -0.80 -6.62
N LYS A 128 13.62 -1.46 -5.53
CA LYS A 128 12.71 -2.34 -4.78
C LYS A 128 12.28 -1.72 -3.45
N PRO A 129 11.04 -1.94 -3.01
CA PRO A 129 10.65 -1.63 -1.64
C PRO A 129 11.36 -2.59 -0.67
N THR A 130 11.54 -2.15 0.57
CA THR A 130 12.08 -2.98 1.64
C THR A 130 11.09 -4.06 2.05
N VAL A 131 9.81 -3.70 2.10
CA VAL A 131 8.72 -4.59 2.52
C VAL A 131 7.57 -4.50 1.52
N ILE A 132 6.99 -5.65 1.15
CA ILE A 132 5.67 -5.73 0.52
C ILE A 132 4.73 -6.59 1.35
N LYS A 133 3.42 -6.29 1.28
CA LYS A 133 2.38 -7.02 2.04
C LYS A 133 1.21 -7.46 1.16
N PRO A 134 1.40 -8.35 0.18
CA PRO A 134 0.29 -8.89 -0.60
C PRO A 134 -0.56 -9.86 0.23
N ASN A 135 -1.82 -10.01 -0.14
CA ASN A 135 -2.62 -11.14 0.26
C ASN A 135 -2.52 -12.29 -0.77
N ASN A 136 -3.15 -13.43 -0.47
CA ASN A 136 -3.09 -14.61 -1.32
C ASN A 136 -3.74 -14.41 -2.70
N GLU A 137 -4.84 -13.64 -2.75
CA GLU A 137 -5.53 -13.33 -4.01
C GLU A 137 -4.69 -12.40 -4.90
N GLU A 138 -4.06 -11.41 -4.30
CA GLU A 138 -3.16 -10.48 -5.00
C GLU A 138 -1.93 -11.18 -5.56
N LEU A 139 -1.35 -12.15 -4.81
CA LEU A 139 -0.30 -13.02 -5.34
C LEU A 139 -0.77 -13.84 -6.53
N SER A 140 -1.98 -14.41 -6.45
CA SER A 140 -2.56 -15.19 -7.54
C SER A 140 -2.77 -14.34 -8.79
N GLN A 141 -3.30 -13.14 -8.63
CA GLN A 141 -3.48 -12.18 -9.73
C GLN A 141 -2.14 -11.75 -10.34
N LEU A 142 -1.16 -11.42 -9.50
CA LEU A 142 0.17 -10.99 -9.91
C LEU A 142 0.89 -12.06 -10.73
N LEU A 143 0.76 -13.33 -10.34
CA LEU A 143 1.44 -14.47 -10.99
C LEU A 143 0.62 -15.08 -12.11
N GLY A 144 -0.64 -14.66 -12.32
CA GLY A 144 -1.54 -15.23 -13.31
C GLY A 144 -1.86 -16.71 -13.08
N LYS A 145 -1.73 -17.20 -11.84
CA LYS A 145 -2.00 -18.58 -11.44
C LYS A 145 -2.59 -18.61 -10.04
N GLU A 146 -3.40 -19.61 -9.75
CA GLU A 146 -3.89 -19.82 -8.39
C GLU A 146 -2.72 -20.14 -7.44
N VAL A 147 -2.65 -19.44 -6.33
CA VAL A 147 -1.70 -19.66 -5.24
C VAL A 147 -2.49 -20.10 -4.02
N SER A 148 -2.25 -21.30 -3.52
CA SER A 148 -2.91 -21.80 -2.31
C SER A 148 -2.26 -21.25 -1.04
N GLU A 149 -2.92 -21.43 0.10
CA GLU A 149 -2.35 -21.08 1.41
C GLU A 149 -1.40 -22.17 1.94
N ASP A 150 -1.09 -23.19 1.15
CA ASP A 150 -0.10 -24.19 1.54
C ASP A 150 1.29 -23.57 1.69
N LEU A 151 1.88 -23.75 2.87
CA LEU A 151 3.15 -23.09 3.22
C LEU A 151 4.32 -23.52 2.32
N ASN A 152 4.31 -24.73 1.79
CA ASN A 152 5.37 -25.20 0.88
C ASN A 152 5.22 -24.59 -0.51
N GLU A 153 3.98 -24.34 -0.94
CA GLU A 153 3.70 -23.63 -2.18
C GLU A 153 4.07 -22.16 -2.05
N LEU A 154 3.61 -21.48 -0.99
CA LEU A 154 3.98 -20.09 -0.70
C LEU A 154 5.50 -19.91 -0.65
N LYS A 155 6.22 -20.84 0.00
CA LYS A 155 7.68 -20.81 0.04
C LYS A 155 8.32 -20.83 -1.34
N LYS A 156 7.80 -21.64 -2.26
CA LYS A 156 8.30 -21.71 -3.65
C LYS A 156 7.96 -20.42 -4.41
N VAL A 157 6.74 -19.94 -4.26
CA VAL A 157 6.26 -18.71 -4.89
C VAL A 157 7.11 -17.52 -4.48
N LEU A 158 7.38 -17.33 -3.18
CA LEU A 158 8.17 -16.20 -2.70
C LEU A 158 9.68 -16.28 -3.03
N GLN A 159 10.12 -17.38 -3.63
CA GLN A 159 11.48 -17.54 -4.17
C GLN A 159 11.55 -17.27 -5.68
N GLU A 160 10.44 -16.95 -6.35
CA GLU A 160 10.44 -16.62 -7.77
C GLU A 160 11.27 -15.34 -8.05
N PRO A 161 11.94 -15.26 -9.22
CA PRO A 161 12.80 -14.10 -9.57
C PRO A 161 12.10 -12.75 -9.50
N LEU A 162 10.79 -12.70 -9.66
CA LEU A 162 9.98 -11.48 -9.55
C LEU A 162 10.16 -10.78 -8.20
N PHE A 163 10.37 -11.54 -7.14
CA PHE A 163 10.52 -11.05 -5.76
C PHE A 163 11.98 -10.81 -5.36
N ALA A 164 12.91 -10.95 -6.29
CA ALA A 164 14.32 -10.72 -6.00
C ALA A 164 14.58 -9.27 -5.58
N GLY A 165 15.44 -9.09 -4.58
CA GLY A 165 15.83 -7.77 -4.07
C GLY A 165 14.87 -7.18 -3.04
N ILE A 166 13.75 -7.84 -2.70
CA ILE A 166 12.86 -7.43 -1.62
C ILE A 166 13.32 -8.11 -0.32
N GLU A 167 13.55 -7.30 0.70
CA GLU A 167 14.05 -7.78 1.98
C GLU A 167 12.97 -8.57 2.75
N TRP A 168 11.76 -8.01 2.85
CA TRP A 168 10.62 -8.64 3.52
C TRP A 168 9.42 -8.79 2.59
N ILE A 169 8.86 -9.98 2.54
CA ILE A 169 7.57 -10.25 1.90
C ILE A 169 6.64 -10.85 2.94
N ILE A 170 5.53 -10.17 3.23
CA ILE A 170 4.56 -10.59 4.23
C ILE A 170 3.25 -10.92 3.52
N VAL A 171 2.88 -12.19 3.46
CA VAL A 171 1.62 -12.64 2.86
C VAL A 171 0.56 -12.74 3.94
N SER A 172 -0.47 -11.91 3.87
CA SER A 172 -1.62 -12.01 4.77
C SER A 172 -2.55 -13.15 4.36
N LEU A 173 -2.94 -13.97 5.33
CA LEU A 173 -3.77 -15.17 5.16
C LEU A 173 -5.09 -15.07 5.94
N GLY A 174 -5.58 -13.86 6.16
CA GLY A 174 -6.81 -13.60 6.89
C GLY A 174 -6.81 -14.28 8.26
N ALA A 175 -7.81 -15.11 8.54
CA ALA A 175 -7.94 -15.84 9.80
C ALA A 175 -6.80 -16.85 10.07
N ASN A 176 -6.01 -17.20 9.07
CA ASN A 176 -4.87 -18.12 9.16
C ASN A 176 -3.54 -17.40 9.48
N GLY A 177 -3.61 -16.10 9.78
CA GLY A 177 -2.46 -15.29 10.16
C GLY A 177 -1.66 -14.77 9.00
N ALA A 178 -0.34 -14.91 9.02
CA ALA A 178 0.53 -14.46 7.95
C ALA A 178 1.69 -15.43 7.70
N PHE A 179 2.22 -15.38 6.50
CA PHE A 179 3.45 -16.07 6.11
C PHE A 179 4.46 -15.05 5.62
N ALA A 180 5.64 -15.01 6.20
CA ALA A 180 6.64 -14.01 5.84
C ALA A 180 7.95 -14.66 5.37
N LYS A 181 8.62 -13.97 4.45
CA LYS A 181 9.99 -14.28 3.99
C LYS A 181 10.89 -13.09 4.32
N HIS A 182 12.05 -13.37 4.91
CA HIS A 182 13.15 -12.43 5.11
C HIS A 182 14.46 -13.08 4.70
N GLY A 183 15.06 -12.61 3.64
CA GLY A 183 16.17 -13.30 3.01
C GLY A 183 15.80 -14.73 2.63
N ASP A 184 16.51 -15.73 3.16
CA ASP A 184 16.24 -17.16 2.97
C ASP A 184 15.42 -17.78 4.12
N THR A 185 15.02 -16.99 5.09
CA THR A 185 14.26 -17.46 6.25
C THR A 185 12.77 -17.22 6.06
N PHE A 186 11.97 -18.19 6.51
CA PHE A 186 10.50 -18.12 6.43
C PHE A 186 9.90 -18.22 7.81
N TYR A 187 8.83 -17.48 8.02
CA TYR A 187 8.12 -17.38 9.28
C TYR A 187 6.63 -17.62 9.04
N LYS A 188 6.00 -18.34 9.95
CA LYS A 188 4.54 -18.39 10.08
C LYS A 188 4.15 -17.64 11.33
N VAL A 189 3.20 -16.73 11.19
CA VAL A 189 2.64 -15.96 12.29
C VAL A 189 1.19 -16.36 12.45
N ASP A 190 0.86 -16.94 13.60
CA ASP A 190 -0.52 -17.27 13.94
C ASP A 190 -1.15 -16.08 14.68
N ILE A 191 -2.41 -15.79 14.38
CA ILE A 191 -3.16 -14.75 15.09
C ILE A 191 -4.03 -15.35 16.19
N PRO A 192 -4.27 -14.62 17.29
CA PRO A 192 -5.22 -15.05 18.31
C PRO A 192 -6.64 -15.09 17.72
N ARG A 193 -7.44 -16.05 18.15
CA ARG A 193 -8.86 -16.08 17.79
C ARG A 193 -9.57 -14.91 18.48
N ILE A 194 -10.04 -13.96 17.70
CA ILE A 194 -10.80 -12.81 18.16
C ILE A 194 -12.20 -12.83 17.56
N GLN A 195 -13.16 -12.26 18.28
CA GLN A 195 -14.46 -11.99 17.70
C GLN A 195 -14.36 -10.68 16.89
N VAL A 196 -14.48 -10.78 15.59
CA VAL A 196 -14.43 -9.61 14.69
C VAL A 196 -15.74 -8.84 14.84
N VAL A 197 -15.66 -7.57 15.21
CA VAL A 197 -16.80 -6.64 15.28
C VAL A 197 -16.87 -5.78 14.02
N ASN A 198 -15.72 -5.36 13.51
CA ASN A 198 -15.59 -4.59 12.28
C ASN A 198 -14.30 -5.03 11.55
N PRO A 199 -14.40 -5.61 10.35
CA PRO A 199 -13.23 -6.03 9.58
C PRO A 199 -12.56 -4.90 8.77
N VAL A 200 -13.16 -3.72 8.69
CA VAL A 200 -12.62 -2.59 7.92
C VAL A 200 -11.25 -2.18 8.46
N GLY A 201 -10.23 -2.11 7.60
CA GLY A 201 -8.87 -1.76 7.96
C GLY A 201 -8.08 -2.88 8.67
N SER A 202 -8.63 -4.09 8.80
CA SER A 202 -7.92 -5.20 9.46
C SER A 202 -6.68 -5.67 8.69
N GLY A 203 -6.58 -5.35 7.40
CA GLY A 203 -5.41 -5.62 6.58
C GLY A 203 -4.24 -4.66 6.83
N ASP A 204 -4.50 -3.52 7.47
CA ASP A 204 -3.53 -2.46 7.71
C ASP A 204 -2.85 -2.56 9.10
N SER A 205 -3.23 -3.58 9.89
CA SER A 205 -2.78 -3.77 11.28
C SER A 205 -1.60 -4.72 11.39
#